data_1da3b3e4b014d85e7427a3200efdcc95
#
_entry.id   1da3b3e4b014d85e7427a3200efdcc95
#
_cell.length_a   1.000
_cell.length_b   1.000
_cell.length_c   1.000
_cell.angle_alpha   90.00
_cell.angle_beta   90.00
_cell.angle_gamma   90.00
#
_symmetry.space_group_name_H-M   'P 1'
#
loop_
_entity.id
_entity.type
_entity.pdbx_description
1 polymer ?
#
loop_
_entity_poly.entity_id
_entity_poly.type
_entity_poly.pdbx_seq_one_letter_code
_entity_poly.pdbx_strand_id
1 'polypeptide(L)'
;MNYHLRLILIPLFFLPSLACGGLSINSTNGSGKIVTQAVDVSNFDSVSLEGSGEVYIEQGQTESLTIEADDNILPLLETKVEGNELVLRTKPNLNIDPSQAIVYRITVKDLAAISLSGSGKFFIRPVKSDSMDITLNGSGDINYDDLSTGKLSLDLNGSGKIAIDQLTATTSDASVNGSGDVRLAGNADSQTVSFHGSGNYLAGDLETGSAEISIPGSAEVTVWVNDELKVNVNGSGTVRYYGKPTVDQTGNGSGKIVSLGEK
;
A
#
# COMPACT_ATOMS: atom_id res chain seq x y z
N MET A 1 -69.66 -45.30 -2.80
CA MET A 1 -69.05 -43.96 -2.82
C MET A 1 -67.65 -44.14 -2.25
N ASN A 2 -66.67 -44.45 -3.16
CA ASN A 2 -65.32 -44.86 -2.77
C ASN A 2 -64.42 -43.64 -2.78
N TYR A 3 -63.90 -43.26 -1.63
CA TYR A 3 -62.87 -42.21 -1.46
C TYR A 3 -61.48 -42.85 -1.55
N HIS A 4 -60.75 -42.60 -2.65
CA HIS A 4 -59.32 -42.98 -2.79
C HIS A 4 -58.46 -41.90 -2.09
N LEU A 5 -57.91 -42.29 -0.92
CA LEU A 5 -56.88 -41.51 -0.19
C LEU A 5 -55.56 -41.62 -0.99
N ARG A 6 -55.13 -40.55 -1.66
CA ARG A 6 -53.83 -40.46 -2.28
C ARG A 6 -52.79 -40.02 -1.26
N LEU A 7 -51.93 -40.97 -0.91
CA LEU A 7 -50.77 -40.73 -0.04
C LEU A 7 -49.72 -39.97 -0.87
N ILE A 8 -49.45 -38.71 -0.52
CA ILE A 8 -48.39 -37.90 -1.12
C ILE A 8 -47.10 -38.21 -0.35
N LEU A 9 -46.16 -38.96 -0.97
CA LEU A 9 -44.80 -39.14 -0.46
C LEU A 9 -44.00 -37.86 -0.75
N ILE A 10 -43.63 -37.15 0.32
CA ILE A 10 -42.68 -36.02 0.25
C ILE A 10 -41.28 -36.61 0.34
N PRO A 11 -40.42 -36.48 -0.68
CA PRO A 11 -39.03 -36.92 -0.54
C PRO A 11 -38.27 -35.99 0.41
N LEU A 12 -37.82 -36.53 1.51
CA LEU A 12 -36.95 -35.85 2.46
C LEU A 12 -35.55 -35.72 1.83
N PHE A 13 -35.25 -34.55 1.30
CA PHE A 13 -33.90 -34.21 0.81
C PHE A 13 -32.95 -34.11 2.01
N PHE A 14 -32.13 -35.11 2.22
CA PHE A 14 -30.96 -35.02 3.10
C PHE A 14 -29.92 -34.13 2.40
N LEU A 15 -29.81 -32.87 2.85
CA LEU A 15 -28.67 -32.01 2.53
C LEU A 15 -27.47 -32.51 3.35
N PRO A 16 -26.37 -32.95 2.71
CA PRO A 16 -25.15 -33.21 3.48
C PRO A 16 -24.65 -31.86 3.99
N SER A 17 -24.62 -31.69 5.31
CA SER A 17 -23.89 -30.62 5.96
C SER A 17 -22.41 -30.81 5.62
N LEU A 18 -21.89 -30.00 4.67
CA LEU A 18 -20.45 -29.80 4.56
C LEU A 18 -19.97 -29.21 5.89
N ALA A 19 -19.52 -30.10 6.79
CA ALA A 19 -18.67 -29.68 7.88
C ALA A 19 -17.39 -29.13 7.25
N CYS A 20 -17.25 -27.81 7.19
CA CYS A 20 -15.96 -27.17 7.02
C CYS A 20 -15.11 -27.63 8.21
N GLY A 21 -14.35 -28.70 8.01
CA GLY A 21 -13.26 -29.09 8.89
C GLY A 21 -12.24 -27.95 8.83
N GLY A 22 -12.29 -27.07 9.83
CA GLY A 22 -11.27 -26.05 10.00
C GLY A 22 -9.92 -26.76 10.11
N LEU A 23 -9.07 -26.61 9.10
CA LEU A 23 -7.64 -26.89 9.23
C LEU A 23 -7.16 -26.00 10.37
N SER A 24 -6.88 -26.59 11.53
CA SER A 24 -6.19 -25.92 12.64
C SER A 24 -4.78 -25.65 12.14
N ILE A 25 -4.56 -24.47 11.59
CA ILE A 25 -3.21 -24.00 11.26
C ILE A 25 -2.59 -23.71 12.62
N ASN A 26 -1.70 -24.58 13.10
CA ASN A 26 -0.97 -24.38 14.34
C ASN A 26 -0.14 -23.11 14.21
N SER A 27 -0.51 -22.05 14.91
CA SER A 27 0.26 -20.83 15.03
C SER A 27 1.20 -20.92 16.23
N THR A 28 2.41 -20.43 16.09
CA THR A 28 3.34 -20.26 17.21
C THR A 28 3.05 -18.95 17.91
N ASN A 29 2.50 -19.03 19.14
CA ASN A 29 2.24 -17.83 19.94
C ASN A 29 3.53 -17.26 20.52
N GLY A 30 3.64 -15.93 20.57
CA GLY A 30 4.72 -15.23 21.22
C GLY A 30 4.81 -15.54 22.71
N SER A 31 6.04 -15.64 23.24
CA SER A 31 6.31 -15.95 24.65
C SER A 31 6.01 -14.80 25.61
N GLY A 32 5.86 -13.57 25.08
CA GLY A 32 5.78 -12.34 25.87
C GLY A 32 7.14 -11.79 26.31
N LYS A 33 8.24 -12.51 26.02
CA LYS A 33 9.59 -12.04 26.34
C LYS A 33 10.25 -11.44 25.10
N ILE A 34 10.24 -10.12 25.02
CA ILE A 34 10.81 -9.40 23.88
C ILE A 34 12.35 -9.36 24.01
N VAL A 35 13.00 -9.63 22.90
CA VAL A 35 14.46 -9.56 22.75
C VAL A 35 14.81 -8.78 21.48
N THR A 36 16.00 -8.20 21.48
CA THR A 36 16.53 -7.45 20.35
C THR A 36 17.76 -8.18 19.78
N GLN A 37 17.80 -8.32 18.46
CA GLN A 37 18.93 -8.94 17.76
C GLN A 37 19.40 -8.03 16.62
N ALA A 38 20.70 -7.78 16.55
CA ALA A 38 21.33 -7.21 15.38
C ALA A 38 21.58 -8.31 14.34
N VAL A 39 21.36 -7.99 13.08
CA VAL A 39 21.58 -8.87 11.93
C VAL A 39 22.53 -8.19 10.97
N ASP A 40 23.58 -8.89 10.57
CA ASP A 40 24.53 -8.39 9.60
C ASP A 40 23.90 -8.39 8.20
N VAL A 41 23.75 -7.20 7.63
CA VAL A 41 23.19 -6.97 6.29
C VAL A 41 24.05 -5.95 5.56
N SER A 42 24.14 -6.09 4.24
CA SER A 42 24.91 -5.13 3.42
C SER A 42 24.54 -5.27 1.94
N ASN A 43 24.82 -4.21 1.16
CA ASN A 43 24.66 -4.15 -0.29
C ASN A 43 23.20 -4.29 -0.73
N PHE A 44 22.31 -3.50 -0.12
CA PHE A 44 20.93 -3.39 -0.53
C PHE A 44 20.52 -1.91 -0.63
N ASP A 45 19.64 -1.61 -1.57
CA ASP A 45 18.98 -0.33 -1.79
C ASP A 45 17.46 -0.47 -1.88
N SER A 46 16.95 -1.65 -1.59
CA SER A 46 15.54 -1.98 -1.61
C SER A 46 15.16 -2.78 -0.37
N VAL A 47 13.96 -2.55 0.18
CA VAL A 47 13.46 -3.24 1.39
C VAL A 47 12.06 -3.77 1.13
N SER A 48 11.87 -5.07 1.40
CA SER A 48 10.59 -5.77 1.26
C SER A 48 10.14 -6.37 2.58
N LEU A 49 8.87 -6.12 2.96
CA LEU A 49 8.19 -6.80 4.06
C LEU A 49 7.08 -7.69 3.51
N GLU A 50 7.20 -9.00 3.73
CA GLU A 50 6.16 -9.98 3.42
C GLU A 50 5.46 -10.42 4.72
N GLY A 51 4.26 -9.88 4.99
CA GLY A 51 3.48 -10.21 6.18
C GLY A 51 3.07 -9.02 7.04
N SER A 52 3.30 -9.12 8.34
CA SER A 52 2.97 -8.10 9.35
C SER A 52 4.21 -7.70 10.13
N GLY A 53 4.20 -6.51 10.69
CA GLY A 53 5.30 -5.94 11.48
C GLY A 53 5.44 -4.46 11.20
N GLU A 54 6.33 -3.81 11.92
CA GLU A 54 6.65 -2.39 11.78
C GLU A 54 8.10 -2.24 11.33
N VAL A 55 8.32 -1.54 10.22
CA VAL A 55 9.65 -1.29 9.65
C VAL A 55 9.94 0.20 9.76
N TYR A 56 11.00 0.54 10.48
CA TYR A 56 11.50 1.89 10.61
C TYR A 56 12.77 2.02 9.78
N ILE A 57 12.79 2.95 8.82
CA ILE A 57 13.93 3.18 7.93
C ILE A 57 14.46 4.59 8.13
N GLU A 58 15.78 4.71 8.22
CA GLU A 58 16.51 5.97 8.17
C GLU A 58 17.67 5.87 7.17
N GLN A 59 17.97 6.95 6.46
CA GLN A 59 19.13 7.02 5.57
C GLN A 59 20.37 7.46 6.37
N GLY A 60 21.48 6.74 6.20
CA GLY A 60 22.72 6.98 6.93
C GLY A 60 23.97 6.55 6.17
N GLN A 61 25.12 6.54 6.83
CA GLN A 61 26.39 6.23 6.19
C GLN A 61 26.73 4.71 6.14
N THR A 62 26.03 3.91 6.95
CA THR A 62 26.27 2.47 7.08
C THR A 62 24.93 1.74 7.05
N GLU A 63 24.94 0.54 6.47
CA GLU A 63 23.77 -0.33 6.50
C GLU A 63 23.72 -1.11 7.82
N SER A 64 22.54 -1.25 8.38
CA SER A 64 22.32 -2.03 9.59
C SER A 64 20.87 -2.51 9.68
N LEU A 65 20.66 -3.62 10.39
CA LEU A 65 19.35 -4.14 10.73
C LEU A 65 19.32 -4.59 12.20
N THR A 66 18.30 -4.16 12.90
CA THR A 66 17.97 -4.65 14.24
C THR A 66 16.54 -5.13 14.25
N ILE A 67 16.29 -6.29 14.85
CA ILE A 67 14.95 -6.89 14.98
C ILE A 67 14.59 -6.99 16.44
N GLU A 68 13.38 -6.57 16.80
CA GLU A 68 12.78 -6.69 18.13
C GLU A 68 11.53 -7.56 18.01
N ALA A 69 11.50 -8.68 18.72
CA ALA A 69 10.41 -9.66 18.70
C ALA A 69 10.44 -10.55 19.94
N ASP A 70 9.38 -11.38 20.14
CA ASP A 70 9.41 -12.45 21.12
C ASP A 70 10.60 -13.40 20.88
N ASP A 71 11.26 -13.86 21.96
CA ASP A 71 12.45 -14.72 21.89
C ASP A 71 12.20 -16.06 21.17
N ASN A 72 10.97 -16.58 21.19
CA ASN A 72 10.57 -17.77 20.47
C ASN A 72 10.05 -17.50 19.03
N ILE A 73 9.71 -16.27 18.70
CA ILE A 73 9.32 -15.85 17.33
C ILE A 73 10.54 -15.47 16.50
N LEU A 74 11.51 -14.79 17.09
CA LEU A 74 12.69 -14.31 16.40
C LEU A 74 13.41 -15.40 15.55
N PRO A 75 13.59 -16.66 16.01
CA PRO A 75 14.19 -17.74 15.19
C PRO A 75 13.32 -18.18 14.01
N LEU A 76 12.03 -17.80 13.97
CA LEU A 76 11.07 -18.13 12.92
C LEU A 76 11.03 -17.07 11.80
N LEU A 77 11.68 -15.94 12.02
CA LEU A 77 11.82 -14.89 11.01
C LEU A 77 12.95 -15.22 10.03
N GLU A 78 12.80 -14.79 8.82
CA GLU A 78 13.82 -14.84 7.79
C GLU A 78 14.13 -13.42 7.34
N THR A 79 15.41 -13.08 7.39
CA THR A 79 15.94 -11.81 6.89
C THR A 79 17.13 -12.13 6.01
N LYS A 80 17.07 -11.74 4.74
CA LYS A 80 18.18 -11.99 3.82
C LYS A 80 18.21 -10.93 2.72
N VAL A 81 19.39 -10.69 2.17
CA VAL A 81 19.56 -9.87 0.98
C VAL A 81 19.52 -10.77 -0.24
N GLU A 82 18.56 -10.56 -1.14
CA GLU A 82 18.39 -11.23 -2.42
C GLU A 82 18.65 -10.23 -3.55
N GLY A 83 19.83 -10.33 -4.18
CA GLY A 83 20.28 -9.29 -5.12
C GLY A 83 20.61 -7.99 -4.37
N ASN A 84 19.80 -6.96 -4.57
CA ASN A 84 19.86 -5.67 -3.88
C ASN A 84 18.65 -5.40 -2.95
N GLU A 85 17.80 -6.41 -2.71
CA GLU A 85 16.62 -6.30 -1.87
C GLU A 85 16.82 -7.00 -0.52
N LEU A 86 16.63 -6.27 0.58
CA LEU A 86 16.53 -6.82 1.92
C LEU A 86 15.09 -7.33 2.15
N VAL A 87 14.95 -8.66 2.16
CA VAL A 87 13.66 -9.34 2.36
C VAL A 87 13.46 -9.66 3.83
N LEU A 88 12.32 -9.21 4.38
CA LEU A 88 11.87 -9.43 5.77
C LEU A 88 10.59 -10.26 5.74
N ARG A 89 10.60 -11.48 6.30
CA ARG A 89 9.41 -12.34 6.32
C ARG A 89 9.44 -13.39 7.42
N THR A 90 8.31 -14.03 7.66
CA THR A 90 8.26 -15.30 8.38
C THR A 90 8.76 -16.44 7.48
N LYS A 91 9.52 -17.38 8.02
CA LYS A 91 9.94 -18.57 7.27
C LYS A 91 8.75 -19.29 6.64
N PRO A 92 8.89 -19.85 5.43
CA PRO A 92 7.80 -20.50 4.71
C PRO A 92 7.10 -21.58 5.52
N ASN A 93 5.76 -21.69 5.33
CA ASN A 93 4.90 -22.67 6.00
C ASN A 93 4.81 -22.56 7.52
N LEU A 94 5.23 -21.44 8.10
CA LEU A 94 5.04 -21.14 9.51
C LEU A 94 3.97 -20.05 9.69
N ASN A 95 3.16 -20.20 10.72
CA ASN A 95 2.25 -19.16 11.20
C ASN A 95 2.71 -18.72 12.58
N ILE A 96 2.76 -17.43 12.78
CA ILE A 96 3.15 -16.81 14.05
C ILE A 96 2.04 -15.90 14.56
N ASP A 97 1.91 -15.82 15.87
CA ASP A 97 1.03 -14.88 16.56
C ASP A 97 1.86 -14.18 17.65
N PRO A 98 2.62 -13.15 17.27
CA PRO A 98 3.52 -12.44 18.18
C PRO A 98 2.74 -11.75 19.30
N SER A 99 3.30 -11.68 20.51
CA SER A 99 2.68 -11.00 21.65
C SER A 99 2.63 -9.47 21.46
N GLN A 100 3.57 -8.93 20.66
CA GLN A 100 3.64 -7.53 20.24
C GLN A 100 4.08 -7.49 18.77
N ALA A 101 3.91 -6.34 18.12
CA ALA A 101 4.39 -6.14 16.74
C ALA A 101 5.89 -6.43 16.64
N ILE A 102 6.28 -7.19 15.63
CA ILE A 102 7.70 -7.35 15.26
C ILE A 102 8.20 -6.01 14.73
N VAL A 103 9.29 -5.51 15.28
CA VAL A 103 9.87 -4.23 14.88
C VAL A 103 11.22 -4.45 14.20
N TYR A 104 11.35 -3.92 12.99
CA TYR A 104 12.58 -3.87 12.21
C TYR A 104 13.09 -2.44 12.17
N ARG A 105 14.33 -2.19 12.59
CA ARG A 105 14.98 -0.90 12.48
C ARG A 105 16.14 -1.03 11.50
N ILE A 106 16.08 -0.25 10.43
CA ILE A 106 16.99 -0.36 9.29
C ILE A 106 17.64 0.99 9.05
N THR A 107 18.95 0.99 8.93
CA THR A 107 19.69 2.10 8.33
C THR A 107 20.14 1.69 6.94
N VAL A 108 19.87 2.55 5.95
CA VAL A 108 20.26 2.33 4.54
C VAL A 108 21.23 3.43 4.10
N LYS A 109 22.10 3.15 3.14
CA LYS A 109 22.90 4.21 2.49
C LYS A 109 22.10 4.89 1.40
N ASP A 110 21.52 4.08 0.55
CA ASP A 110 20.65 4.48 -0.55
C ASP A 110 19.34 3.69 -0.47
N LEU A 111 18.24 4.29 -0.89
CA LEU A 111 16.94 3.63 -0.93
C LEU A 111 16.27 3.95 -2.26
N ALA A 112 16.08 2.93 -3.08
CA ALA A 112 15.47 3.04 -4.41
C ALA A 112 14.08 2.40 -4.46
N ALA A 113 13.78 1.42 -3.57
CA ALA A 113 12.47 0.77 -3.58
C ALA A 113 12.02 0.31 -2.19
N ILE A 114 10.70 0.33 -1.99
CA ILE A 114 9.97 -0.25 -0.84
C ILE A 114 8.87 -1.15 -1.37
N SER A 115 8.78 -2.37 -0.84
CA SER A 115 7.69 -3.30 -1.12
C SER A 115 7.03 -3.78 0.17
N LEU A 116 5.71 -3.68 0.26
CA LEU A 116 4.92 -4.23 1.36
C LEU A 116 3.87 -5.19 0.79
N SER A 117 3.99 -6.45 1.16
CA SER A 117 3.01 -7.48 0.84
C SER A 117 2.37 -8.00 2.12
N GLY A 118 1.16 -7.49 2.47
CA GLY A 118 0.45 -7.86 3.69
C GLY A 118 -0.20 -6.71 4.44
N SER A 119 -0.07 -6.72 5.77
CA SER A 119 -0.70 -5.73 6.68
C SER A 119 0.30 -5.02 7.59
N GLY A 120 1.58 -5.10 7.27
CA GLY A 120 2.64 -4.40 8.00
C GLY A 120 2.60 -2.88 7.82
N LYS A 121 3.58 -2.21 8.45
CA LYS A 121 3.72 -0.76 8.36
C LYS A 121 5.16 -0.37 8.12
N PHE A 122 5.35 0.62 7.23
CA PHE A 122 6.62 1.31 7.06
C PHE A 122 6.53 2.73 7.61
N PHE A 123 7.58 3.14 8.31
CA PHE A 123 7.82 4.49 8.79
C PHE A 123 9.21 4.91 8.31
N ILE A 124 9.25 5.77 7.30
CA ILE A 124 10.48 6.16 6.64
C ILE A 124 10.80 7.62 6.98
N ARG A 125 11.97 7.82 7.58
CA ARG A 125 12.55 9.14 7.86
C ARG A 125 12.96 9.81 6.55
N PRO A 126 13.38 11.08 6.56
CA PRO A 126 13.81 11.77 5.35
C PRO A 126 14.77 10.94 4.49
N VAL A 127 14.42 10.79 3.21
CA VAL A 127 15.20 10.06 2.20
C VAL A 127 15.41 10.93 0.98
N LYS A 128 16.64 10.85 0.44
CA LYS A 128 16.98 11.39 -0.86
C LYS A 128 17.44 10.27 -1.79
N SER A 129 16.84 10.18 -2.97
CA SER A 129 17.20 9.20 -4.01
C SER A 129 17.01 9.77 -5.41
N ASP A 130 17.62 9.15 -6.42
CA ASP A 130 17.41 9.54 -7.81
C ASP A 130 16.02 9.09 -8.31
N SER A 131 15.60 7.90 -7.90
CA SER A 131 14.26 7.35 -8.17
C SER A 131 13.77 6.56 -6.96
N MET A 132 12.45 6.54 -6.76
CA MET A 132 11.80 5.78 -5.68
C MET A 132 10.62 5.01 -6.24
N ASP A 133 10.65 3.69 -6.08
CA ASP A 133 9.54 2.79 -6.39
C ASP A 133 8.89 2.29 -5.09
N ILE A 134 7.59 2.53 -4.94
CA ILE A 134 6.82 2.12 -3.75
C ILE A 134 5.70 1.19 -4.19
N THR A 135 5.73 -0.05 -3.71
CA THR A 135 4.69 -1.05 -3.98
C THR A 135 4.00 -1.47 -2.69
N LEU A 136 2.68 -1.38 -2.66
CA LEU A 136 1.85 -1.89 -1.56
C LEU A 136 0.83 -2.89 -2.09
N ASN A 137 0.98 -4.15 -1.71
CA ASN A 137 0.05 -5.23 -2.00
C ASN A 137 -0.63 -5.69 -0.72
N GLY A 138 -1.86 -5.21 -0.46
CA GLY A 138 -2.60 -5.61 0.74
C GLY A 138 -3.31 -4.47 1.47
N SER A 139 -3.23 -4.47 2.79
CA SER A 139 -3.96 -3.54 3.67
C SER A 139 -3.07 -2.83 4.69
N GLY A 140 -1.76 -2.85 4.46
CA GLY A 140 -0.80 -2.18 5.31
C GLY A 140 -0.67 -0.69 5.04
N ASP A 141 0.27 -0.04 5.72
CA ASP A 141 0.50 1.39 5.62
C ASP A 141 1.98 1.69 5.28
N ILE A 142 2.24 2.62 4.37
CA ILE A 142 3.58 3.14 4.08
C ILE A 142 3.57 4.66 4.31
N ASN A 143 4.41 5.12 5.23
CA ASN A 143 4.46 6.52 5.63
C ASN A 143 5.89 7.06 5.46
N TYR A 144 6.03 8.13 4.69
CA TYR A 144 7.24 8.93 4.54
C TYR A 144 7.10 10.28 5.22
N ASP A 145 8.08 10.66 6.02
CA ASP A 145 8.16 12.01 6.57
C ASP A 145 8.53 13.01 5.45
N ASP A 146 9.60 12.73 4.72
CA ASP A 146 10.12 13.58 3.63
C ASP A 146 10.80 12.70 2.56
N LEU A 147 10.48 12.94 1.31
CA LEU A 147 11.07 12.25 0.15
C LEU A 147 11.50 13.27 -0.90
N SER A 148 12.80 13.30 -1.19
CA SER A 148 13.36 14.05 -2.30
C SER A 148 13.86 13.09 -3.38
N THR A 149 13.25 13.12 -4.58
CA THR A 149 13.56 12.20 -5.67
C THR A 149 13.37 12.84 -7.04
N GLY A 150 14.05 12.34 -8.06
CA GLY A 150 13.78 12.73 -9.44
C GLY A 150 12.46 12.13 -9.93
N LYS A 151 12.23 10.84 -9.67
CA LYS A 151 11.02 10.13 -10.08
C LYS A 151 10.44 9.33 -8.92
N LEU A 152 9.14 9.51 -8.68
CA LEU A 152 8.35 8.69 -7.78
C LEU A 152 7.40 7.79 -8.58
N SER A 153 7.39 6.49 -8.29
CA SER A 153 6.45 5.51 -8.83
C SER A 153 5.72 4.84 -7.67
N LEU A 154 4.38 4.89 -7.66
CA LEU A 154 3.53 4.33 -6.63
C LEU A 154 2.59 3.29 -7.24
N ASP A 155 2.66 2.05 -6.74
CA ASP A 155 1.72 0.98 -7.05
C ASP A 155 1.00 0.51 -5.78
N LEU A 156 -0.30 0.82 -5.66
CA LEU A 156 -1.13 0.36 -4.56
C LEU A 156 -2.16 -0.64 -5.08
N ASN A 157 -2.05 -1.89 -4.62
CA ASN A 157 -2.97 -2.97 -4.94
C ASN A 157 -3.65 -3.47 -3.66
N GLY A 158 -4.88 -3.03 -3.42
CA GLY A 158 -5.62 -3.42 -2.21
C GLY A 158 -6.36 -2.29 -1.52
N SER A 159 -6.33 -2.28 -0.19
CA SER A 159 -7.06 -1.33 0.65
C SER A 159 -6.17 -0.63 1.68
N GLY A 160 -4.86 -0.70 1.47
CA GLY A 160 -3.88 -0.05 2.35
C GLY A 160 -3.74 1.44 2.08
N LYS A 161 -2.74 2.04 2.72
CA LYS A 161 -2.51 3.48 2.64
C LYS A 161 -1.04 3.80 2.35
N ILE A 162 -0.81 4.75 1.42
CA ILE A 162 0.49 5.36 1.19
C ILE A 162 0.37 6.85 1.51
N ALA A 163 1.24 7.36 2.38
CA ALA A 163 1.30 8.77 2.74
C ALA A 163 2.73 9.30 2.64
N ILE A 164 2.91 10.44 1.96
CA ILE A 164 4.17 11.20 1.92
C ILE A 164 3.85 12.61 2.37
N ASP A 165 4.37 13.00 3.55
CA ASP A 165 4.02 14.28 4.16
C ASP A 165 4.75 15.46 3.50
N GLN A 166 5.95 15.23 2.95
CA GLN A 166 6.69 16.21 2.18
C GLN A 166 7.41 15.55 1.00
N LEU A 167 6.88 15.75 -0.21
CA LEU A 167 7.46 15.26 -1.46
C LEU A 167 8.15 16.42 -2.19
N THR A 168 9.35 16.18 -2.69
CA THR A 168 9.99 16.99 -3.73
C THR A 168 10.38 16.05 -4.87
N ALA A 169 9.73 16.20 -6.02
CA ALA A 169 9.97 15.33 -7.18
C ALA A 169 9.93 16.09 -8.50
N THR A 170 10.53 15.53 -9.55
CA THR A 170 10.29 15.98 -10.94
C THR A 170 9.00 15.33 -11.46
N THR A 171 8.84 14.02 -11.28
CA THR A 171 7.63 13.30 -11.70
C THR A 171 7.08 12.42 -10.57
N SER A 172 5.77 12.33 -10.50
CA SER A 172 5.04 11.43 -9.58
C SER A 172 4.02 10.63 -10.36
N ASP A 173 4.25 9.32 -10.50
CA ASP A 173 3.37 8.39 -11.19
C ASP A 173 2.68 7.50 -10.17
N ALA A 174 1.35 7.49 -10.11
CA ALA A 174 0.57 6.70 -9.17
C ALA A 174 -0.43 5.79 -9.88
N SER A 175 -0.37 4.49 -9.57
CA SER A 175 -1.32 3.47 -10.01
C SER A 175 -2.01 2.87 -8.78
N VAL A 176 -3.34 2.99 -8.71
CA VAL A 176 -4.12 2.46 -7.59
C VAL A 176 -5.16 1.48 -8.10
N ASN A 177 -5.08 0.24 -7.63
CA ASN A 177 -6.01 -0.83 -7.96
C ASN A 177 -6.69 -1.32 -6.67
N GLY A 178 -7.90 -0.87 -6.40
CA GLY A 178 -8.63 -1.25 -5.19
C GLY A 178 -9.36 -0.10 -4.50
N SER A 179 -9.37 -0.12 -3.17
CA SER A 179 -10.07 0.86 -2.34
C SER A 179 -9.15 1.55 -1.33
N GLY A 180 -7.85 1.51 -1.59
CA GLY A 180 -6.87 2.16 -0.73
C GLY A 180 -6.76 3.66 -0.95
N ASP A 181 -5.98 4.31 -0.10
CA ASP A 181 -5.81 5.75 -0.10
C ASP A 181 -4.34 6.13 -0.35
N VAL A 182 -4.14 7.14 -1.20
CA VAL A 182 -2.83 7.78 -1.40
C VAL A 182 -2.93 9.24 -0.97
N ARG A 183 -2.01 9.69 -0.11
CA ARG A 183 -1.90 11.10 0.31
C ARG A 183 -0.50 11.61 0.01
N LEU A 184 -0.42 12.68 -0.79
CA LEU A 184 0.83 13.35 -1.12
C LEU A 184 0.72 14.84 -0.80
N ALA A 185 1.80 15.42 -0.23
CA ALA A 185 1.95 16.84 -0.04
C ALA A 185 3.37 17.27 -0.42
N GLY A 186 3.56 18.55 -0.78
CA GLY A 186 4.84 19.11 -1.21
C GLY A 186 4.79 19.69 -2.63
N ASN A 187 5.75 19.33 -3.48
CA ASN A 187 5.79 19.80 -4.87
C ASN A 187 6.36 18.75 -5.84
N ALA A 188 5.86 18.77 -7.07
CA ALA A 188 6.40 18.03 -8.20
C ALA A 188 6.17 18.83 -9.49
N ASP A 189 7.01 18.64 -10.52
CA ASP A 189 6.76 19.34 -11.81
C ASP A 189 5.50 18.76 -12.48
N SER A 190 5.32 17.43 -12.42
CA SER A 190 4.15 16.76 -12.99
C SER A 190 3.69 15.54 -12.18
N GLN A 191 2.41 15.21 -12.31
CA GLN A 191 1.86 13.99 -11.74
C GLN A 191 0.96 13.24 -12.74
N THR A 192 1.05 11.91 -12.74
CA THR A 192 0.15 11.01 -13.48
C THR A 192 -0.57 10.11 -12.50
N VAL A 193 -1.89 10.01 -12.61
CA VAL A 193 -2.72 9.21 -11.70
C VAL A 193 -3.61 8.28 -12.50
N SER A 194 -3.49 6.98 -12.28
CA SER A 194 -4.40 5.96 -12.79
C SER A 194 -5.11 5.27 -11.64
N PHE A 195 -6.43 5.46 -11.49
CA PHE A 195 -7.17 4.94 -10.36
C PHE A 195 -8.27 3.96 -10.77
N HIS A 196 -8.00 2.66 -10.58
CA HIS A 196 -8.90 1.55 -10.89
C HIS A 196 -9.56 1.05 -9.59
N GLY A 197 -10.60 1.75 -9.13
CA GLY A 197 -11.25 1.36 -7.87
C GLY A 197 -12.16 2.43 -7.27
N SER A 198 -12.22 2.48 -5.94
CA SER A 198 -13.17 3.34 -5.21
C SER A 198 -12.56 4.08 -4.00
N GLY A 199 -11.24 4.11 -3.87
CA GLY A 199 -10.54 4.83 -2.80
C GLY A 199 -10.29 6.30 -3.11
N ASN A 200 -9.32 6.90 -2.43
CA ASN A 200 -9.02 8.32 -2.51
C ASN A 200 -7.57 8.59 -2.92
N TYR A 201 -7.38 9.58 -3.79
CA TYR A 201 -6.09 10.19 -4.07
C TYR A 201 -6.11 11.64 -3.59
N LEU A 202 -5.40 11.92 -2.51
CA LEU A 202 -5.44 13.18 -1.78
C LEU A 202 -4.12 13.94 -1.98
N ALA A 203 -3.96 14.59 -3.11
CA ALA A 203 -2.81 15.41 -3.47
C ALA A 203 -3.18 16.89 -3.63
N GLY A 204 -4.19 17.35 -2.91
CA GLY A 204 -4.54 18.76 -2.87
C GLY A 204 -3.50 19.63 -2.17
N ASP A 205 -2.54 19.04 -1.47
CA ASP A 205 -1.40 19.69 -0.84
C ASP A 205 -0.07 19.45 -1.61
N LEU A 206 -0.12 18.78 -2.77
CA LEU A 206 0.99 18.61 -3.69
C LEU A 206 0.85 19.61 -4.85
N GLU A 207 1.66 20.66 -4.85
CA GLU A 207 1.69 21.64 -5.93
C GLU A 207 2.35 21.05 -7.17
N THR A 208 1.67 21.15 -8.34
CA THR A 208 2.20 20.63 -9.61
C THR A 208 1.95 21.62 -10.76
N GLY A 209 2.84 21.64 -11.75
CA GLY A 209 2.61 22.36 -13.02
C GLY A 209 1.55 21.66 -13.85
N SER A 210 1.67 20.33 -14.03
CA SER A 210 0.73 19.56 -14.84
C SER A 210 0.25 18.29 -14.14
N ALA A 211 -0.96 17.85 -14.50
CA ALA A 211 -1.50 16.56 -14.03
C ALA A 211 -2.29 15.84 -15.14
N GLU A 212 -2.09 14.51 -15.24
CA GLU A 212 -2.90 13.61 -16.04
C GLU A 212 -3.60 12.59 -15.15
N ILE A 213 -4.95 12.54 -15.21
CA ILE A 213 -5.76 11.73 -14.32
C ILE A 213 -6.67 10.83 -15.13
N SER A 214 -6.62 9.52 -14.87
CA SER A 214 -7.48 8.50 -15.47
C SER A 214 -8.26 7.76 -14.39
N ILE A 215 -9.61 7.81 -14.44
CA ILE A 215 -10.51 7.15 -13.48
C ILE A 215 -11.53 6.31 -14.24
N PRO A 216 -11.24 5.03 -14.53
CA PRO A 216 -12.25 4.10 -15.03
C PRO A 216 -13.26 3.65 -13.96
N GLY A 217 -12.98 3.85 -12.67
CA GLY A 217 -13.79 3.46 -11.53
C GLY A 217 -14.64 4.57 -10.92
N SER A 218 -14.72 4.60 -9.59
CA SER A 218 -15.53 5.55 -8.80
C SER A 218 -14.72 6.31 -7.75
N ALA A 219 -13.42 6.43 -7.96
CA ALA A 219 -12.50 7.08 -7.04
C ALA A 219 -12.75 8.59 -6.87
N GLU A 220 -12.32 9.10 -5.72
CA GLU A 220 -12.20 10.53 -5.48
C GLU A 220 -10.74 10.97 -5.60
N VAL A 221 -10.47 11.94 -6.47
CA VAL A 221 -9.14 12.49 -6.71
C VAL A 221 -9.16 13.98 -6.39
N THR A 222 -8.23 14.44 -5.55
CA THR A 222 -8.02 15.88 -5.30
C THR A 222 -6.57 16.22 -5.62
N VAL A 223 -6.35 17.23 -6.46
CA VAL A 223 -5.03 17.67 -6.92
C VAL A 223 -4.88 19.20 -6.85
N TRP A 224 -3.64 19.68 -6.86
CA TRP A 224 -3.33 21.10 -7.05
C TRP A 224 -2.46 21.24 -8.30
N VAL A 225 -3.01 21.95 -9.32
CA VAL A 225 -2.40 22.04 -10.65
C VAL A 225 -2.42 23.50 -11.13
N ASN A 226 -1.29 24.00 -11.62
CA ASN A 226 -1.16 25.38 -12.02
C ASN A 226 -1.34 25.61 -13.53
N ASP A 227 -0.83 24.71 -14.41
CA ASP A 227 -0.73 24.96 -15.85
C ASP A 227 -1.71 24.11 -16.70
N GLU A 228 -1.63 22.77 -16.62
CA GLU A 228 -2.41 21.88 -17.46
C GLU A 228 -3.00 20.71 -16.66
N LEU A 229 -4.30 20.47 -16.76
CA LEU A 229 -5.00 19.34 -16.14
C LEU A 229 -5.73 18.53 -17.21
N LYS A 230 -5.24 17.32 -17.49
CA LYS A 230 -5.92 16.34 -18.35
C LYS A 230 -6.68 15.35 -17.51
N VAL A 231 -7.98 15.16 -17.78
CA VAL A 231 -8.84 14.25 -17.01
C VAL A 231 -9.61 13.35 -17.93
N ASN A 232 -9.48 12.05 -17.70
CA ASN A 232 -10.27 11.01 -18.36
C ASN A 232 -11.09 10.23 -17.33
N VAL A 233 -12.41 10.45 -17.27
CA VAL A 233 -13.33 9.73 -16.37
C VAL A 233 -14.29 8.88 -17.19
N ASN A 234 -14.12 7.55 -17.12
CA ASN A 234 -15.01 6.58 -17.76
C ASN A 234 -16.00 5.93 -16.77
N GLY A 235 -15.83 6.18 -15.47
CA GLY A 235 -16.68 5.71 -14.38
C GLY A 235 -17.58 6.82 -13.78
N SER A 236 -17.75 6.74 -12.45
CA SER A 236 -18.51 7.70 -11.65
C SER A 236 -17.64 8.50 -10.68
N GLY A 237 -16.32 8.51 -10.89
CA GLY A 237 -15.37 9.20 -10.03
C GLY A 237 -15.53 10.72 -10.02
N THR A 238 -14.93 11.36 -9.05
CA THR A 238 -14.90 12.81 -8.91
C THR A 238 -13.46 13.31 -8.87
N VAL A 239 -13.14 14.28 -9.73
CA VAL A 239 -11.87 15.01 -9.67
C VAL A 239 -12.14 16.41 -9.13
N ARG A 240 -11.45 16.77 -8.05
CA ARG A 240 -11.41 18.11 -7.46
C ARG A 240 -10.04 18.70 -7.69
N TYR A 241 -9.95 19.97 -8.06
CA TYR A 241 -8.65 20.58 -8.26
C TYR A 241 -8.58 22.01 -7.71
N TYR A 242 -7.42 22.35 -7.16
CA TYR A 242 -6.99 23.71 -6.86
C TYR A 242 -6.14 24.26 -8.02
N GLY A 243 -6.05 25.61 -8.12
CA GLY A 243 -5.30 26.32 -9.15
C GLY A 243 -6.18 26.80 -10.30
N LYS A 244 -5.51 27.28 -11.37
CA LYS A 244 -6.15 27.78 -12.60
C LYS A 244 -5.60 27.12 -13.87
N PRO A 245 -5.51 25.79 -13.94
CA PRO A 245 -4.97 25.12 -15.11
C PRO A 245 -5.90 25.28 -16.33
N THR A 246 -5.34 25.09 -17.51
CA THR A 246 -6.14 24.73 -18.69
C THR A 246 -6.63 23.29 -18.49
N VAL A 247 -7.96 23.09 -18.52
CA VAL A 247 -8.57 21.78 -18.29
C VAL A 247 -8.98 21.14 -19.60
N ASP A 248 -8.44 19.96 -19.89
CA ASP A 248 -8.87 19.08 -20.99
C ASP A 248 -9.59 17.86 -20.41
N GLN A 249 -10.88 17.76 -20.67
CA GLN A 249 -11.72 16.69 -20.18
C GLN A 249 -12.14 15.74 -21.30
N THR A 250 -11.93 14.44 -21.05
CA THR A 250 -12.39 13.36 -21.91
C THR A 250 -13.09 12.28 -21.09
N GLY A 251 -13.67 11.29 -21.77
CA GLY A 251 -14.38 10.16 -21.11
C GLY A 251 -15.89 10.25 -21.26
N ASN A 252 -16.55 9.08 -21.09
CA ASN A 252 -17.99 8.90 -21.29
C ASN A 252 -18.73 8.55 -19.98
N GLY A 253 -18.06 8.71 -18.82
CA GLY A 253 -18.63 8.39 -17.51
C GLY A 253 -19.58 9.46 -16.97
N SER A 254 -20.18 9.17 -15.80
CA SER A 254 -21.02 10.11 -15.04
C SER A 254 -20.21 10.94 -14.03
N GLY A 255 -18.88 10.89 -14.13
CA GLY A 255 -17.98 11.55 -13.22
C GLY A 255 -18.07 13.08 -13.24
N LYS A 256 -17.51 13.72 -12.22
CA LYS A 256 -17.55 15.18 -12.05
C LYS A 256 -16.13 15.73 -11.94
N ILE A 257 -15.93 16.90 -12.55
CA ILE A 257 -14.73 17.71 -12.35
C ILE A 257 -15.16 19.00 -11.67
N VAL A 258 -14.54 19.32 -10.53
CA VAL A 258 -14.94 20.43 -9.66
C VAL A 258 -13.72 21.30 -9.35
N SER A 259 -13.75 22.55 -9.71
CA SER A 259 -12.74 23.53 -9.28
C SER A 259 -13.02 23.93 -7.82
N LEU A 260 -11.95 23.91 -7.02
CA LEU A 260 -11.95 24.38 -5.62
C LEU A 260 -11.42 25.82 -5.49
N GLY A 261 -11.04 26.44 -6.61
CA GLY A 261 -10.45 27.78 -6.63
C GLY A 261 -8.94 27.79 -6.47
N GLU A 262 -8.39 28.98 -6.21
CA GLU A 262 -6.96 29.14 -5.90
C GLU A 262 -6.67 28.68 -4.47
N LYS A 263 -5.42 28.29 -4.22
CA LYS A 263 -4.95 27.86 -2.90
C LYS A 263 -3.94 28.86 -2.36
#